data_ce74c837793486a9a6f230fa051b18cf
#
_entry.id   ce74c837793486a9a6f230fa051b18cf
#
_cell.length_a   1.000
_cell.length_b   1.000
_cell.length_c   1.000
_cell.angle_alpha   90.00
_cell.angle_beta   90.00
_cell.angle_gamma   90.00
#
_symmetry.space_group_name_H-M   'P 1'
#
loop_
_entity.id
_entity.type
_entity.pdbx_description
1 polymer ?
#
loop_
_entity_poly.entity_id
_entity_poly.type
_entity_poly.pdbx_seq_one_letter_code
_entity_poly.pdbx_strand_id
1 'polypeptide(L)'
;MGATQRENMDPAPYEVEFMNVVVDKANDLQVTDADSHFAQFAGVHPSKIKQGKLFLYDKLKPADRERVMQNICKKGARFTYMTMDLLDKKGTPLFVHCVGQNYEDSTLCRMTFADVSESRRRQEQLRAQAVEMNELIDLVCGGVCLFKVTPEMHIECLYLNKGCCRLFGTSQESCRLRAYRLDELLHPDDRSGVFQAIGRAMAVGEEVDCECRVRVHEGEFIWCQLRAGIQRYEGECPVFHAVFTDITRIKAAEEKADREAQRMVSLFKNLPGATFFTDTADPLQLDLVSEDFIQFIGYSRTELFQLFSGNLARLMDENEAADVAVQLRTGAADRRLLTVEYTLYIGDACALRVRDSRKVIEHPDGSKAFLGVLNVI
;
A
#
# COMPACT_ATOMS: atom_id res chain seq x y z
N MET A 1 -6.95 30.77 -19.90
CA MET A 1 -8.12 30.61 -20.77
C MET A 1 -8.19 29.14 -21.15
N GLY A 2 -9.31 28.48 -20.88
CA GLY A 2 -9.58 27.08 -21.25
C GLY A 2 -9.97 26.21 -20.06
N ALA A 3 -11.01 26.60 -19.30
CA ALA A 3 -11.68 25.70 -18.38
C ALA A 3 -12.57 24.75 -19.19
N THR A 4 -12.19 23.49 -19.27
CA THR A 4 -13.05 22.43 -19.80
C THR A 4 -14.03 22.04 -18.69
N GLN A 5 -15.25 22.54 -18.82
CA GLN A 5 -16.41 22.07 -18.07
C GLN A 5 -16.58 20.57 -18.38
N ARG A 6 -16.39 19.73 -17.37
CA ARG A 6 -16.95 18.37 -17.37
C ARG A 6 -18.44 18.55 -17.06
N GLU A 7 -19.26 18.45 -18.09
CA GLU A 7 -20.69 18.26 -17.96
C GLU A 7 -20.93 17.00 -17.13
N ASN A 8 -21.45 17.19 -15.93
CA ASN A 8 -22.17 16.15 -15.21
C ASN A 8 -23.41 15.82 -16.05
N MET A 9 -23.35 14.81 -16.89
CA MET A 9 -24.53 14.17 -17.43
C MET A 9 -25.18 13.44 -16.26
N ASP A 10 -26.20 14.07 -15.66
CA ASP A 10 -27.20 13.34 -14.89
C ASP A 10 -27.72 12.20 -15.78
N PRO A 11 -27.74 10.96 -15.30
CA PRO A 11 -28.31 9.88 -16.07
C PRO A 11 -29.78 10.20 -16.30
N ALA A 12 -30.21 10.20 -17.57
CA ALA A 12 -31.60 10.38 -17.94
C ALA A 12 -32.51 9.53 -17.06
N PRO A 13 -33.65 10.06 -16.58
CA PRO A 13 -34.57 9.29 -15.76
C PRO A 13 -34.98 8.04 -16.54
N TYR A 14 -34.78 6.87 -15.96
CA TYR A 14 -35.16 5.61 -16.56
C TYR A 14 -36.68 5.62 -16.73
N GLU A 15 -37.19 5.58 -17.96
CA GLU A 15 -38.56 5.26 -18.24
C GLU A 15 -38.82 3.81 -17.87
N VAL A 16 -39.38 3.60 -16.69
CA VAL A 16 -39.84 2.27 -16.29
C VAL A 16 -41.11 1.95 -17.08
N GLU A 17 -41.00 1.04 -18.04
CA GLU A 17 -42.15 0.57 -18.76
C GLU A 17 -43.02 -0.30 -17.84
N PHE A 18 -44.27 0.14 -17.66
CA PHE A 18 -45.25 -0.62 -16.89
C PHE A 18 -46.14 -1.44 -17.84
N MET A 19 -46.39 -2.69 -17.44
CA MET A 19 -47.31 -3.58 -18.09
C MET A 19 -48.45 -3.91 -17.14
N ASN A 20 -49.71 -3.79 -17.60
CA ASN A 20 -50.87 -4.01 -16.77
C ASN A 20 -51.73 -5.11 -17.34
N VAL A 21 -52.18 -6.00 -16.44
CA VAL A 21 -53.14 -7.06 -16.78
C VAL A 21 -54.20 -7.17 -15.70
N VAL A 22 -55.36 -7.65 -16.07
CA VAL A 22 -56.40 -8.11 -15.15
C VAL A 22 -56.54 -9.62 -15.33
N VAL A 23 -56.42 -10.37 -14.24
CA VAL A 23 -56.49 -11.84 -14.25
C VAL A 23 -57.63 -12.33 -13.37
N ASP A 24 -58.23 -13.47 -13.77
CA ASP A 24 -59.16 -14.18 -12.95
C ASP A 24 -58.48 -15.28 -12.15
N LYS A 25 -58.48 -15.14 -10.83
CA LYS A 25 -57.84 -16.09 -9.89
C LYS A 25 -58.54 -17.42 -9.80
N ALA A 26 -59.84 -17.48 -10.15
CA ALA A 26 -60.61 -18.72 -10.13
C ALA A 26 -60.37 -19.59 -11.37
N ASN A 27 -59.81 -19.01 -12.44
CA ASN A 27 -59.51 -19.65 -13.72
C ASN A 27 -58.03 -19.64 -14.06
N ASP A 28 -57.17 -20.20 -13.22
CA ASP A 28 -55.72 -20.32 -13.44
C ASP A 28 -55.01 -19.05 -13.93
N LEU A 29 -55.39 -17.89 -13.41
CA LEU A 29 -54.89 -16.56 -13.81
C LEU A 29 -55.19 -16.29 -15.31
N GLN A 30 -56.36 -16.65 -15.79
CA GLN A 30 -56.82 -16.28 -17.13
C GLN A 30 -56.77 -14.74 -17.27
N VAL A 31 -56.13 -14.27 -18.32
CA VAL A 31 -56.04 -12.81 -18.58
C VAL A 31 -57.35 -12.37 -19.19
N THR A 32 -58.07 -11.51 -18.47
CA THR A 32 -59.36 -10.95 -18.90
C THR A 32 -59.22 -9.60 -19.58
N ASP A 33 -58.21 -8.83 -19.21
CA ASP A 33 -57.84 -7.57 -19.82
C ASP A 33 -56.34 -7.31 -19.71
N ALA A 34 -55.75 -6.56 -20.65
CA ALA A 34 -54.35 -6.19 -20.66
C ALA A 34 -54.09 -4.94 -21.48
N ASP A 35 -53.08 -4.17 -21.09
CA ASP A 35 -52.63 -3.01 -21.87
C ASP A 35 -51.84 -3.44 -23.12
N SER A 36 -51.50 -2.46 -23.97
CA SER A 36 -50.75 -2.67 -25.21
C SER A 36 -49.34 -3.19 -24.95
N HIS A 37 -48.68 -2.75 -23.87
CA HIS A 37 -47.32 -3.13 -23.51
C HIS A 37 -47.25 -4.61 -23.13
N PHE A 38 -48.18 -5.06 -22.28
CA PHE A 38 -48.26 -6.48 -21.95
C PHE A 38 -48.63 -7.36 -23.16
N ALA A 39 -49.56 -6.90 -23.99
CA ALA A 39 -49.95 -7.65 -25.22
C ALA A 39 -48.77 -7.82 -26.18
N GLN A 40 -47.95 -6.79 -26.35
CA GLN A 40 -46.73 -6.81 -27.14
C GLN A 40 -45.69 -7.74 -26.56
N PHE A 41 -45.46 -7.66 -25.25
CA PHE A 41 -44.51 -8.52 -24.49
C PHE A 41 -44.94 -9.98 -24.64
N ALA A 42 -46.20 -10.30 -24.40
CA ALA A 42 -46.72 -11.65 -24.50
C ALA A 42 -46.79 -12.15 -25.95
N GLY A 43 -46.65 -11.26 -26.95
CA GLY A 43 -46.79 -11.58 -28.37
C GLY A 43 -48.20 -11.97 -28.78
N VAL A 44 -49.21 -11.39 -28.14
CA VAL A 44 -50.61 -11.77 -28.32
C VAL A 44 -51.41 -10.59 -28.85
N HIS A 45 -52.21 -10.84 -29.90
CA HIS A 45 -53.12 -9.79 -30.40
C HIS A 45 -54.25 -9.53 -29.37
N PRO A 46 -54.66 -8.28 -29.13
CA PRO A 46 -55.67 -7.92 -28.12
C PRO A 46 -56.99 -8.72 -28.27
N SER A 47 -57.38 -9.08 -29.48
CA SER A 47 -58.58 -9.90 -29.71
C SER A 47 -58.53 -11.28 -29.08
N LYS A 48 -57.32 -11.89 -28.94
CA LYS A 48 -57.15 -13.19 -28.30
C LYS A 48 -57.30 -13.11 -26.78
N ILE A 49 -56.95 -11.94 -26.18
CA ILE A 49 -57.15 -11.68 -24.76
C ILE A 49 -58.67 -11.70 -24.48
N LYS A 50 -59.47 -10.99 -25.28
CA LYS A 50 -60.94 -10.97 -25.16
C LYS A 50 -61.59 -12.34 -25.39
N GLN A 51 -60.90 -13.28 -26.07
CA GLN A 51 -61.37 -14.66 -26.27
C GLN A 51 -61.01 -15.59 -25.10
N GLY A 52 -60.37 -15.08 -24.07
CA GLY A 52 -59.99 -15.87 -22.88
C GLY A 52 -58.95 -16.97 -23.14
N LYS A 53 -58.11 -16.81 -24.17
CA LYS A 53 -57.10 -17.82 -24.58
C LYS A 53 -55.69 -17.55 -24.06
N LEU A 54 -55.51 -16.58 -23.15
CA LEU A 54 -54.24 -16.26 -22.56
C LEU A 54 -54.30 -16.47 -21.05
N PHE A 55 -53.35 -17.23 -20.55
CA PHE A 55 -53.17 -17.47 -19.13
C PHE A 55 -51.83 -16.90 -18.68
N LEU A 56 -51.86 -16.05 -17.63
CA LEU A 56 -50.62 -15.51 -17.04
C LEU A 56 -49.75 -16.63 -16.47
N TYR A 57 -50.40 -17.71 -15.99
CA TYR A 57 -49.71 -18.88 -15.48
C TYR A 57 -48.70 -19.47 -16.49
N ASP A 58 -48.99 -19.43 -17.79
CA ASP A 58 -48.11 -19.92 -18.86
C ASP A 58 -46.92 -19.01 -19.11
N LYS A 59 -47.01 -17.76 -18.65
CA LYS A 59 -45.96 -16.72 -18.73
C LYS A 59 -45.06 -16.68 -17.50
N LEU A 60 -45.34 -17.49 -16.48
CA LEU A 60 -44.53 -17.59 -15.28
C LEU A 60 -43.54 -18.75 -15.39
N LYS A 61 -42.32 -18.55 -14.87
CA LYS A 61 -41.42 -19.68 -14.65
C LYS A 61 -42.05 -20.71 -13.71
N PRO A 62 -41.82 -22.01 -13.93
CA PRO A 62 -42.41 -23.07 -13.08
C PRO A 62 -42.14 -22.87 -11.58
N ALA A 63 -40.94 -22.39 -11.22
CA ALA A 63 -40.57 -22.13 -9.84
C ALA A 63 -41.36 -20.96 -9.18
N ASP A 64 -41.88 -20.01 -9.96
CA ASP A 64 -42.62 -18.85 -9.45
C ASP A 64 -44.13 -19.10 -9.39
N ARG A 65 -44.65 -20.11 -10.13
CA ARG A 65 -46.09 -20.31 -10.29
C ARG A 65 -46.82 -20.49 -8.96
N GLU A 66 -46.37 -21.41 -8.14
CA GLU A 66 -47.00 -21.69 -6.85
C GLU A 66 -46.92 -20.47 -5.90
N ARG A 67 -45.78 -19.82 -5.84
CA ARG A 67 -45.57 -18.65 -5.03
C ARG A 67 -46.46 -17.45 -5.42
N VAL A 68 -46.65 -17.25 -6.73
CA VAL A 68 -47.55 -16.20 -7.26
C VAL A 68 -48.96 -16.50 -6.90
N MET A 69 -49.45 -17.74 -7.11
CA MET A 69 -50.80 -18.16 -6.77
C MET A 69 -51.09 -17.96 -5.26
N GLN A 70 -50.19 -18.45 -4.39
CA GLN A 70 -50.35 -18.30 -2.94
C GLN A 70 -50.45 -16.85 -2.51
N ASN A 71 -49.61 -15.94 -3.08
CA ASN A 71 -49.59 -14.54 -2.72
C ASN A 71 -50.83 -13.80 -3.21
N ILE A 72 -51.32 -14.05 -4.44
CA ILE A 72 -52.47 -13.37 -5.02
C ILE A 72 -53.77 -13.85 -4.38
N CYS A 73 -53.88 -15.13 -4.04
CA CYS A 73 -55.05 -15.72 -3.45
C CYS A 73 -55.15 -15.56 -1.92
N LYS A 74 -54.19 -14.85 -1.30
CA LYS A 74 -54.20 -14.62 0.16
C LYS A 74 -55.42 -13.86 0.59
N LYS A 75 -56.26 -14.49 1.44
CA LYS A 75 -57.51 -13.86 1.92
C LYS A 75 -57.22 -12.55 2.68
N GLY A 76 -58.00 -11.51 2.36
CA GLY A 76 -57.90 -10.19 3.02
C GLY A 76 -56.79 -9.29 2.51
N ALA A 77 -55.92 -9.70 1.61
CA ALA A 77 -54.91 -8.86 1.04
C ALA A 77 -55.46 -8.03 -0.10
N ARG A 78 -55.63 -6.71 0.10
CA ARG A 78 -56.00 -5.76 -0.93
C ARG A 78 -54.92 -5.53 -1.96
N PHE A 79 -53.63 -5.51 -1.49
CA PHE A 79 -52.44 -5.36 -2.32
C PHE A 79 -51.45 -6.45 -2.00
N THR A 80 -50.75 -6.91 -3.02
CA THR A 80 -49.62 -7.86 -2.91
C THR A 80 -48.43 -7.32 -3.68
N TYR A 81 -47.23 -7.43 -3.10
CA TYR A 81 -45.96 -7.05 -3.72
C TYR A 81 -45.10 -8.27 -3.90
N MET A 82 -44.58 -8.48 -5.10
CA MET A 82 -43.71 -9.62 -5.36
C MET A 82 -42.76 -9.35 -6.52
N THR A 83 -41.71 -10.14 -6.59
CA THR A 83 -40.80 -10.18 -7.74
C THR A 83 -40.93 -11.52 -8.43
N MET A 84 -40.85 -11.54 -9.74
CA MET A 84 -40.95 -12.78 -10.51
C MET A 84 -40.29 -12.66 -11.87
N ASP A 85 -40.06 -13.79 -12.52
CA ASP A 85 -39.66 -13.83 -13.92
C ASP A 85 -40.87 -14.08 -14.80
N LEU A 86 -41.19 -13.14 -15.70
CA LEU A 86 -42.15 -13.31 -16.77
C LEU A 86 -41.45 -13.80 -18.03
N LEU A 87 -42.08 -14.75 -18.75
CA LEU A 87 -41.57 -15.27 -20.01
C LEU A 87 -42.20 -14.52 -21.18
N ASP A 88 -41.37 -13.90 -22.02
CA ASP A 88 -41.80 -13.22 -23.24
C ASP A 88 -42.36 -14.24 -24.29
N LYS A 89 -42.66 -13.72 -25.49
CA LYS A 89 -43.13 -14.54 -26.60
C LYS A 89 -42.13 -15.60 -27.11
N LYS A 90 -40.82 -15.42 -26.78
CA LYS A 90 -39.74 -16.35 -27.15
C LYS A 90 -39.33 -17.26 -25.98
N GLY A 91 -39.94 -17.11 -24.82
CA GLY A 91 -39.57 -17.83 -23.61
C GLY A 91 -38.38 -17.19 -22.85
N THR A 92 -37.98 -15.98 -23.23
CA THR A 92 -36.91 -15.25 -22.53
C THR A 92 -37.44 -14.70 -21.21
N PRO A 93 -36.77 -14.91 -20.07
CA PRO A 93 -37.24 -14.39 -18.80
C PRO A 93 -36.99 -12.87 -18.69
N LEU A 94 -38.00 -12.14 -18.26
CA LEU A 94 -37.96 -10.75 -17.88
C LEU A 94 -38.17 -10.64 -16.37
N PHE A 95 -37.23 -10.08 -15.63
CA PHE A 95 -37.36 -9.92 -14.18
C PHE A 95 -38.18 -8.67 -13.85
N VAL A 96 -39.31 -8.88 -13.20
CA VAL A 96 -40.27 -7.81 -12.91
C VAL A 96 -40.59 -7.67 -11.43
N HIS A 97 -40.82 -6.45 -11.01
CA HIS A 97 -41.57 -6.15 -9.79
C HIS A 97 -43.04 -6.14 -10.14
N CYS A 98 -43.83 -6.84 -9.36
CA CYS A 98 -45.29 -6.92 -9.55
C CYS A 98 -46.03 -6.38 -8.34
N VAL A 99 -47.02 -5.55 -8.61
CA VAL A 99 -48.03 -5.15 -7.65
C VAL A 99 -49.37 -5.72 -8.08
N GLY A 100 -49.91 -6.61 -7.26
CA GLY A 100 -51.25 -7.17 -7.43
C GLY A 100 -52.25 -6.41 -6.60
N GLN A 101 -53.37 -5.98 -7.20
CA GLN A 101 -54.51 -5.33 -6.52
C GLN A 101 -55.73 -6.22 -6.70
N ASN A 102 -56.25 -6.78 -5.62
CA ASN A 102 -57.48 -7.56 -5.62
C ASN A 102 -58.72 -6.63 -5.63
N TYR A 103 -59.66 -6.90 -6.48
CA TYR A 103 -60.96 -6.25 -6.45
C TYR A 103 -61.82 -6.83 -5.32
N GLU A 104 -62.56 -5.97 -4.63
CA GLU A 104 -63.52 -6.38 -3.56
C GLU A 104 -64.63 -7.24 -4.15
N ASP A 105 -65.00 -8.30 -3.45
CA ASP A 105 -66.05 -9.23 -3.83
C ASP A 105 -65.91 -9.85 -5.25
N SER A 106 -64.70 -9.96 -5.78
CA SER A 106 -64.42 -10.47 -7.11
C SER A 106 -63.26 -11.47 -7.12
N THR A 107 -63.29 -12.35 -8.09
CA THR A 107 -62.16 -13.25 -8.39
C THR A 107 -61.07 -12.53 -9.19
N LEU A 108 -61.30 -11.29 -9.61
CA LEU A 108 -60.35 -10.55 -10.43
C LEU A 108 -59.25 -9.89 -9.60
N CYS A 109 -58.06 -9.84 -10.21
CA CYS A 109 -56.90 -9.15 -9.69
C CYS A 109 -56.24 -8.35 -10.81
N ARG A 110 -55.98 -7.04 -10.57
CA ARG A 110 -55.13 -6.25 -11.45
C ARG A 110 -53.66 -6.45 -11.03
N MET A 111 -52.83 -6.74 -12.00
CA MET A 111 -51.37 -6.88 -11.79
C MET A 111 -50.65 -5.86 -12.66
N THR A 112 -49.80 -5.09 -12.02
CA THR A 112 -48.93 -4.13 -12.69
C THR A 112 -47.48 -4.63 -12.54
N PHE A 113 -46.80 -4.77 -13.66
CA PHE A 113 -45.41 -5.21 -13.72
C PHE A 113 -44.50 -4.06 -14.12
N ALA A 114 -43.40 -3.90 -13.43
CA ALA A 114 -42.32 -2.98 -13.77
C ALA A 114 -41.08 -3.81 -14.14
N ASP A 115 -40.55 -3.61 -15.34
CA ASP A 115 -39.28 -4.24 -15.73
C ASP A 115 -38.12 -3.64 -14.93
N VAL A 116 -37.44 -4.46 -14.19
CA VAL A 116 -36.26 -4.11 -13.39
C VAL A 116 -35.02 -4.93 -13.79
N SER A 117 -35.09 -5.57 -14.95
CA SER A 117 -33.99 -6.45 -15.43
C SER A 117 -32.69 -5.69 -15.64
N GLU A 118 -32.73 -4.50 -16.17
CA GLU A 118 -31.53 -3.68 -16.39
C GLU A 118 -30.92 -3.20 -15.08
N SER A 119 -31.76 -2.71 -14.17
CA SER A 119 -31.33 -2.29 -12.83
C SER A 119 -30.66 -3.44 -12.07
N ARG A 120 -31.27 -4.63 -12.14
CA ARG A 120 -30.70 -5.83 -11.52
C ARG A 120 -29.36 -6.21 -12.13
N ARG A 121 -29.26 -6.27 -13.47
CA ARG A 121 -28.00 -6.57 -14.17
C ARG A 121 -26.91 -5.58 -13.78
N ARG A 122 -27.22 -4.29 -13.74
CA ARG A 122 -26.28 -3.25 -13.34
C ARG A 122 -25.82 -3.44 -11.89
N GLN A 123 -26.75 -3.76 -11.00
CA GLN A 123 -26.41 -4.02 -9.59
C GLN A 123 -25.54 -5.27 -9.44
N GLU A 124 -25.85 -6.36 -10.16
CA GLU A 124 -25.02 -7.58 -10.17
C GLU A 124 -23.64 -7.31 -10.75
N GLN A 125 -23.54 -6.52 -11.82
CA GLN A 125 -22.26 -6.13 -12.42
C GLN A 125 -21.42 -5.28 -11.45
N LEU A 126 -22.02 -4.27 -10.79
CA LEU A 126 -21.31 -3.47 -9.79
C LEU A 126 -20.83 -4.31 -8.62
N ARG A 127 -21.64 -5.29 -8.17
CA ARG A 127 -21.23 -6.22 -7.12
C ARG A 127 -20.06 -7.09 -7.56
N ALA A 128 -20.12 -7.64 -8.78
CA ALA A 128 -19.03 -8.44 -9.32
C ALA A 128 -17.73 -7.64 -9.42
N GLN A 129 -17.79 -6.40 -9.93
CA GLN A 129 -16.64 -5.49 -9.99
C GLN A 129 -16.09 -5.15 -8.60
N ALA A 130 -16.96 -4.94 -7.61
CA ALA A 130 -16.52 -4.67 -6.23
C ALA A 130 -15.81 -5.89 -5.60
N VAL A 131 -16.29 -7.11 -5.88
CA VAL A 131 -15.63 -8.35 -5.42
C VAL A 131 -14.25 -8.49 -6.08
N GLU A 132 -14.17 -8.34 -7.39
CA GLU A 132 -12.92 -8.43 -8.15
C GLU A 132 -11.90 -7.39 -7.66
N MET A 133 -12.34 -6.14 -7.46
CA MET A 133 -11.47 -5.10 -6.92
C MET A 133 -10.94 -5.44 -5.51
N ASN A 134 -11.79 -5.98 -4.64
CA ASN A 134 -11.35 -6.41 -3.31
C ASN A 134 -10.34 -7.55 -3.38
N GLU A 135 -10.52 -8.51 -4.31
CA GLU A 135 -9.55 -9.60 -4.52
C GLU A 135 -8.21 -9.06 -5.01
N LEU A 136 -8.20 -8.09 -5.93
CA LEU A 136 -6.97 -7.44 -6.39
C LEU A 136 -6.25 -6.70 -5.25
N ILE A 137 -6.98 -5.96 -4.41
CA ILE A 137 -6.41 -5.28 -3.24
C ILE A 137 -5.83 -6.29 -2.23
N ASP A 138 -6.46 -7.46 -2.09
CA ASP A 138 -5.97 -8.53 -1.21
C ASP A 138 -4.68 -9.22 -1.72
N LEU A 139 -4.40 -9.14 -3.04
CA LEU A 139 -3.16 -9.65 -3.67
C LEU A 139 -1.98 -8.68 -3.54
N VAL A 140 -2.20 -7.41 -3.19
CA VAL A 140 -1.12 -6.44 -2.98
C VAL A 140 -0.22 -6.93 -1.84
N CYS A 141 1.10 -6.99 -2.10
CA CYS A 141 2.10 -7.30 -1.10
C CYS A 141 2.21 -6.14 -0.11
N GLY A 142 1.39 -6.17 0.95
CA GLY A 142 1.33 -5.12 1.96
C GLY A 142 -0.05 -4.98 2.57
N GLY A 143 -0.13 -4.19 3.63
CA GLY A 143 -1.39 -3.86 4.28
C GLY A 143 -2.00 -2.60 3.66
N VAL A 144 -3.19 -2.70 3.08
CA VAL A 144 -3.97 -1.53 2.64
C VAL A 144 -5.08 -1.27 3.64
N CYS A 145 -5.18 -0.04 4.11
CA CYS A 145 -6.26 0.35 5.02
C CYS A 145 -6.85 1.72 4.70
N LEU A 146 -8.04 1.95 5.23
CA LEU A 146 -8.64 3.27 5.37
C LEU A 146 -8.77 3.57 6.85
N PHE A 147 -8.35 4.76 7.25
CA PHE A 147 -8.52 5.22 8.62
C PHE A 147 -9.00 6.67 8.66
N LYS A 148 -9.70 6.99 9.72
CA LYS A 148 -10.19 8.34 10.01
C LYS A 148 -9.40 8.91 11.19
N VAL A 149 -9.04 10.18 11.10
CA VAL A 149 -8.43 10.90 12.23
C VAL A 149 -9.50 11.75 12.88
N THR A 150 -9.71 11.51 14.19
CA THR A 150 -10.68 12.30 14.97
C THR A 150 -10.07 13.62 15.44
N PRO A 151 -10.88 14.60 15.88
CA PRO A 151 -10.38 15.85 16.44
C PRO A 151 -9.46 15.65 17.65
N GLU A 152 -9.64 14.57 18.40
CA GLU A 152 -8.78 14.17 19.53
C GLU A 152 -7.49 13.47 19.08
N MET A 153 -7.22 13.44 17.78
CA MET A 153 -6.05 12.78 17.18
C MET A 153 -6.02 11.26 17.38
N HIS A 154 -7.19 10.61 17.47
CA HIS A 154 -7.27 9.16 17.42
C HIS A 154 -7.37 8.67 15.98
N ILE A 155 -6.71 7.54 15.70
CA ILE A 155 -6.71 6.91 14.37
C ILE A 155 -7.69 5.73 14.39
N GLU A 156 -8.91 5.96 13.91
CA GLU A 156 -9.96 4.93 13.82
C GLU A 156 -9.88 4.20 12.48
N CYS A 157 -9.80 2.88 12.53
CA CYS A 157 -9.79 2.05 11.34
C CYS A 157 -11.20 1.93 10.74
N LEU A 158 -11.34 2.22 9.45
CA LEU A 158 -12.57 2.04 8.68
C LEU A 158 -12.55 0.78 7.82
N TYR A 159 -11.38 0.40 7.30
CA TYR A 159 -11.20 -0.75 6.42
C TYR A 159 -9.79 -1.30 6.54
N LEU A 160 -9.65 -2.63 6.50
CA LEU A 160 -8.39 -3.37 6.37
C LEU A 160 -8.55 -4.42 5.27
N ASN A 161 -7.56 -4.53 4.37
CA ASN A 161 -7.48 -5.68 3.48
C ASN A 161 -6.91 -6.90 4.22
N LYS A 162 -6.88 -8.07 3.57
CA LYS A 162 -6.30 -9.28 4.16
C LYS A 162 -4.79 -9.13 4.45
N GLY A 163 -4.08 -8.29 3.68
CA GLY A 163 -2.68 -7.96 3.92
C GLY A 163 -2.48 -7.31 5.29
N CYS A 164 -3.26 -6.26 5.61
CA CYS A 164 -3.27 -5.62 6.92
C CYS A 164 -3.67 -6.60 8.03
N CYS A 165 -4.69 -7.45 7.78
CA CYS A 165 -5.11 -8.43 8.77
C CYS A 165 -3.99 -9.40 9.14
N ARG A 166 -3.21 -9.85 8.15
CA ARG A 166 -2.02 -10.69 8.40
C ARG A 166 -0.93 -9.92 9.12
N LEU A 167 -0.66 -8.67 8.69
CA LEU A 167 0.39 -7.84 9.26
C LEU A 167 0.14 -7.52 10.73
N PHE A 168 -1.10 -7.13 11.08
CA PHE A 168 -1.46 -6.73 12.44
C PHE A 168 -2.01 -7.88 13.28
N GLY A 169 -2.15 -9.07 12.70
CA GLY A 169 -2.69 -10.22 13.39
C GLY A 169 -4.15 -10.06 13.84
N THR A 170 -4.97 -9.40 13.03
CA THR A 170 -6.37 -9.11 13.31
C THR A 170 -7.28 -9.66 12.21
N SER A 171 -8.59 -9.49 12.35
CA SER A 171 -9.56 -9.81 11.31
C SER A 171 -10.34 -8.58 10.86
N GLN A 172 -10.87 -8.61 9.65
CA GLN A 172 -11.77 -7.55 9.15
C GLN A 172 -13.03 -7.41 10.03
N GLU A 173 -13.49 -8.48 10.62
CA GLU A 173 -14.66 -8.49 11.52
C GLU A 173 -14.33 -7.79 12.83
N SER A 174 -13.16 -8.05 13.40
CA SER A 174 -12.68 -7.35 14.62
C SER A 174 -12.56 -5.84 14.40
N CYS A 175 -12.16 -5.43 13.18
CA CYS A 175 -12.08 -4.03 12.80
C CYS A 175 -13.48 -3.36 12.75
N ARG A 176 -14.50 -4.10 12.27
CA ARG A 176 -15.88 -3.58 12.17
C ARG A 176 -16.62 -3.53 13.50
N LEU A 177 -16.35 -4.47 14.40
CA LEU A 177 -17.07 -4.61 15.68
C LEU A 177 -16.52 -3.72 16.80
N ARG A 178 -15.29 -3.29 16.70
CA ARG A 178 -14.66 -2.34 17.62
C ARG A 178 -14.11 -1.20 16.78
N ALA A 179 -14.25 0.04 17.23
CA ALA A 179 -13.47 1.15 16.69
C ALA A 179 -11.98 0.80 16.89
N TYR A 180 -11.40 0.06 15.92
CA TYR A 180 -10.06 -0.48 16.01
C TYR A 180 -9.07 0.67 15.90
N ARG A 181 -8.36 0.93 16.97
CA ARG A 181 -7.47 2.07 17.11
C ARG A 181 -6.08 1.70 16.63
N LEU A 182 -5.73 2.21 15.44
CA LEU A 182 -4.40 1.97 14.86
C LEU A 182 -3.28 2.68 15.64
N ASP A 183 -3.58 3.80 16.29
CA ASP A 183 -2.61 4.52 17.14
C ASP A 183 -2.13 3.69 18.36
N GLU A 184 -2.95 2.76 18.83
CA GLU A 184 -2.55 1.84 19.91
C GLU A 184 -1.57 0.76 19.47
N LEU A 185 -1.48 0.49 18.16
CA LEU A 185 -0.52 -0.45 17.61
C LEU A 185 0.86 0.17 17.40
N LEU A 186 0.97 1.49 17.32
CA LEU A 186 2.24 2.17 17.12
C LEU A 186 3.13 2.05 18.35
N HIS A 187 4.43 1.84 18.11
CA HIS A 187 5.41 1.90 19.19
C HIS A 187 5.37 3.28 19.87
N PRO A 188 5.46 3.38 21.21
CA PRO A 188 5.37 4.64 21.92
C PRO A 188 6.31 5.74 21.39
N ASP A 189 7.56 5.39 21.10
CA ASP A 189 8.58 6.34 20.61
C ASP A 189 8.26 6.90 19.22
N ASP A 190 7.54 6.12 18.39
CA ASP A 190 7.27 6.49 16.98
C ASP A 190 5.97 7.28 16.82
N ARG A 191 5.09 7.25 17.85
CA ARG A 191 3.78 7.93 17.83
C ARG A 191 3.88 9.41 17.47
N SER A 192 4.80 10.14 18.12
CA SER A 192 4.95 11.58 17.89
C SER A 192 5.33 11.89 16.44
N GLY A 193 6.23 11.09 15.85
CA GLY A 193 6.65 11.25 14.46
C GLY A 193 5.53 11.00 13.46
N VAL A 194 4.76 9.92 13.68
CA VAL A 194 3.60 9.59 12.84
C VAL A 194 2.52 10.67 12.93
N PHE A 195 2.18 11.13 14.15
CA PHE A 195 1.20 12.22 14.32
C PHE A 195 1.66 13.55 13.73
N GLN A 196 2.93 13.88 13.78
CA GLN A 196 3.48 15.06 13.11
C GLN A 196 3.36 14.93 11.58
N ALA A 197 3.64 13.75 11.01
CA ALA A 197 3.47 13.51 9.58
C ALA A 197 2.00 13.63 9.15
N ILE A 198 1.07 13.05 9.91
CA ILE A 198 -0.38 13.20 9.71
C ILE A 198 -0.80 14.67 9.80
N GLY A 199 -0.31 15.40 10.81
CA GLY A 199 -0.61 16.82 10.99
C GLY A 199 -0.14 17.68 9.81
N ARG A 200 1.04 17.41 9.24
CA ARG A 200 1.52 18.07 8.02
C ARG A 200 0.64 17.74 6.81
N ALA A 201 0.25 16.47 6.66
CA ALA A 201 -0.67 16.07 5.60
C ALA A 201 -2.01 16.82 5.68
N MET A 202 -2.53 17.02 6.89
CA MET A 202 -3.77 17.79 7.12
C MET A 202 -3.61 19.29 6.85
N ALA A 203 -2.45 19.87 7.18
CA ALA A 203 -2.22 21.30 7.07
C ALA A 203 -1.82 21.75 5.65
N VAL A 204 -1.03 20.98 4.94
CA VAL A 204 -0.40 21.37 3.68
C VAL A 204 -0.76 20.45 2.52
N GLY A 205 -1.44 19.33 2.79
CA GLY A 205 -1.82 18.34 1.77
C GLY A 205 -0.67 17.44 1.31
N GLU A 206 0.41 17.36 2.08
CA GLU A 206 1.51 16.44 1.81
C GLU A 206 1.09 14.99 2.05
N GLU A 207 1.74 14.05 1.37
CA GLU A 207 1.57 12.63 1.69
C GLU A 207 2.35 12.27 2.96
N VAL A 208 1.79 11.41 3.78
CA VAL A 208 2.50 10.79 4.89
C VAL A 208 3.44 9.75 4.32
N ASP A 209 4.73 9.87 4.58
CA ASP A 209 5.75 8.86 4.25
C ASP A 209 6.71 8.76 5.44
N CYS A 210 6.59 7.70 6.24
CA CYS A 210 7.42 7.52 7.42
C CYS A 210 7.59 6.04 7.77
N GLU A 211 8.69 5.75 8.46
CA GLU A 211 8.94 4.45 9.06
C GLU A 211 8.45 4.44 10.49
N CYS A 212 7.79 3.37 10.90
CA CYS A 212 7.31 3.22 12.26
C CYS A 212 7.28 1.74 12.66
N ARG A 213 7.38 1.49 13.95
CA ARG A 213 7.21 0.16 14.52
C ARG A 213 5.75 -0.07 14.88
N VAL A 214 5.20 -1.17 14.38
CA VAL A 214 3.81 -1.55 14.60
C VAL A 214 3.76 -2.86 15.36
N ARG A 215 2.93 -2.91 16.39
CA ARG A 215 2.72 -4.10 17.21
C ARG A 215 1.90 -5.14 16.44
N VAL A 216 2.43 -6.35 16.36
CA VAL A 216 1.75 -7.53 15.83
C VAL A 216 1.34 -8.48 16.95
N HIS A 217 0.99 -9.72 16.65
CA HIS A 217 0.65 -10.73 17.64
C HIS A 217 1.66 -10.80 18.79
N GLU A 218 1.15 -11.08 20.01
CA GLU A 218 1.93 -11.36 21.22
C GLU A 218 2.82 -10.21 21.74
N GLY A 219 2.62 -8.97 21.21
CA GLY A 219 3.34 -7.80 21.70
C GLY A 219 4.68 -7.56 21.00
N GLU A 220 5.03 -8.33 19.99
CA GLU A 220 6.18 -8.07 19.13
C GLU A 220 5.94 -6.86 18.23
N PHE A 221 7.02 -6.14 17.92
CA PHE A 221 7.01 -5.02 16.97
C PHE A 221 7.73 -5.39 15.70
N ILE A 222 7.13 -5.01 14.56
CA ILE A 222 7.76 -5.06 13.24
C ILE A 222 7.98 -3.65 12.71
N TRP A 223 8.99 -3.48 11.87
CA TRP A 223 9.20 -2.23 11.15
C TRP A 223 8.29 -2.15 9.92
N CYS A 224 7.55 -1.07 9.83
CA CYS A 224 6.70 -0.78 8.69
C CYS A 224 7.04 0.57 8.05
N GLN A 225 7.04 0.61 6.72
CA GLN A 225 6.90 1.85 5.96
C GLN A 225 5.42 2.17 5.87
N LEU A 226 5.03 3.33 6.38
CA LEU A 226 3.67 3.88 6.26
C LEU A 226 3.66 4.94 5.18
N ARG A 227 2.82 4.73 4.15
CA ARG A 227 2.46 5.76 3.18
C ARG A 227 0.97 6.01 3.23
N ALA A 228 0.56 7.27 3.38
CA ALA A 228 -0.86 7.61 3.45
C ALA A 228 -1.14 8.98 2.83
N GLY A 229 -2.34 9.11 2.25
CA GLY A 229 -2.84 10.36 1.71
C GLY A 229 -4.32 10.57 2.06
N ILE A 230 -4.76 11.82 2.10
CA ILE A 230 -6.15 12.15 2.36
C ILE A 230 -6.98 11.77 1.13
N GLN A 231 -7.99 10.93 1.33
CA GLN A 231 -8.92 10.51 0.30
C GLN A 231 -10.17 11.41 0.26
N ARG A 232 -10.73 11.70 1.43
CA ARG A 232 -11.96 12.49 1.59
C ARG A 232 -12.06 13.01 3.02
N TYR A 233 -13.08 13.83 3.25
CA TYR A 233 -13.46 14.27 4.59
C TYR A 233 -14.86 13.73 4.95
N GLU A 234 -15.03 13.30 6.20
CA GLU A 234 -16.32 12.96 6.81
C GLU A 234 -16.63 13.98 7.93
N GLY A 235 -17.36 15.03 7.58
CA GLY A 235 -17.45 16.24 8.42
C GLY A 235 -16.10 16.96 8.49
N GLU A 236 -15.60 17.17 9.68
CA GLU A 236 -14.26 17.76 9.92
C GLU A 236 -13.14 16.73 9.99
N CYS A 237 -13.49 15.44 9.96
CA CYS A 237 -12.52 14.35 10.12
C CYS A 237 -11.96 13.91 8.76
N PRO A 238 -10.65 14.00 8.51
CA PRO A 238 -10.03 13.47 7.31
C PRO A 238 -10.00 11.94 7.33
N VAL A 239 -10.31 11.35 6.19
CA VAL A 239 -10.18 9.92 5.93
C VAL A 239 -8.97 9.71 5.03
N PHE A 240 -8.02 8.93 5.51
CA PHE A 240 -6.80 8.59 4.80
C PHE A 240 -6.92 7.20 4.16
N HIS A 241 -6.39 7.06 2.96
CA HIS A 241 -5.95 5.77 2.45
C HIS A 241 -4.50 5.56 2.86
N ALA A 242 -4.14 4.35 3.25
CA ALA A 242 -2.79 4.05 3.67
C ALA A 242 -2.31 2.68 3.21
N VAL A 243 -1.01 2.58 3.00
CA VAL A 243 -0.30 1.34 2.71
C VAL A 243 0.78 1.13 3.76
N PHE A 244 0.76 -0.05 4.39
CA PHE A 244 1.81 -0.53 5.28
C PHE A 244 2.62 -1.60 4.59
N THR A 245 3.94 -1.40 4.51
CA THR A 245 4.88 -2.38 3.97
C THR A 245 5.80 -2.86 5.08
N ASP A 246 5.91 -4.16 5.29
CA ASP A 246 6.88 -4.73 6.24
C ASP A 246 8.31 -4.54 5.70
N ILE A 247 9.12 -3.78 6.43
CA ILE A 247 10.52 -3.50 6.14
C ILE A 247 11.46 -4.10 7.19
N THR A 248 10.97 -5.02 8.03
CA THR A 248 11.74 -5.60 9.14
C THR A 248 13.02 -6.27 8.64
N ARG A 249 12.96 -6.98 7.51
CA ARG A 249 14.14 -7.63 6.93
C ARG A 249 15.15 -6.62 6.41
N ILE A 250 14.69 -5.50 5.85
CA ILE A 250 15.56 -4.42 5.36
C ILE A 250 16.28 -3.80 6.55
N LYS A 251 15.56 -3.44 7.62
CA LYS A 251 16.15 -2.87 8.85
C LYS A 251 17.14 -3.81 9.51
N ALA A 252 16.82 -5.10 9.58
CA ALA A 252 17.75 -6.10 10.14
C ALA A 252 19.02 -6.24 9.30
N ALA A 253 18.94 -6.12 7.97
CA ALA A 253 20.10 -6.15 7.09
C ALA A 253 20.97 -4.88 7.23
N GLU A 254 20.34 -3.69 7.31
CA GLU A 254 21.02 -2.41 7.57
C GLU A 254 21.76 -2.45 8.91
N GLU A 255 21.08 -2.83 9.99
CA GLU A 255 21.72 -2.95 11.32
C GLU A 255 22.87 -3.98 11.36
N LYS A 256 22.74 -5.06 10.59
CA LYS A 256 23.82 -6.05 10.50
C LYS A 256 25.00 -5.46 9.77
N ALA A 257 24.80 -4.78 8.64
CA ALA A 257 25.87 -4.13 7.88
C ALA A 257 26.58 -3.07 8.72
N ASP A 258 25.83 -2.23 9.44
CA ASP A 258 26.40 -1.22 10.34
C ASP A 258 27.24 -1.85 11.47
N ARG A 259 26.73 -2.92 12.08
CA ARG A 259 27.47 -3.65 13.12
C ARG A 259 28.76 -4.27 12.58
N GLU A 260 28.71 -4.83 11.37
CA GLU A 260 29.90 -5.39 10.71
C GLU A 260 30.92 -4.30 10.37
N ALA A 261 30.47 -3.16 9.85
CA ALA A 261 31.32 -2.00 9.57
C ALA A 261 31.99 -1.46 10.86
N GLN A 262 31.21 -1.26 11.93
CA GLN A 262 31.75 -0.83 13.23
C GLN A 262 32.75 -1.81 13.80
N ARG A 263 32.46 -3.14 13.66
CA ARG A 263 33.40 -4.17 14.12
C ARG A 263 34.71 -4.12 13.34
N MET A 264 34.63 -3.93 12.00
CA MET A 264 35.85 -3.80 11.16
C MET A 264 36.69 -2.59 11.58
N VAL A 265 36.07 -1.41 11.78
CA VAL A 265 36.75 -0.21 12.27
C VAL A 265 37.39 -0.45 13.64
N SER A 266 36.67 -1.12 14.54
CA SER A 266 37.19 -1.45 15.87
C SER A 266 38.39 -2.42 15.81
N LEU A 267 38.30 -3.46 14.98
CA LEU A 267 39.43 -4.41 14.78
C LEU A 267 40.65 -3.69 14.21
N PHE A 268 40.44 -2.82 13.20
CA PHE A 268 41.53 -2.09 12.58
C PHE A 268 42.24 -1.16 13.59
N LYS A 269 41.47 -0.41 14.40
CA LYS A 269 42.01 0.49 15.42
C LYS A 269 42.94 -0.24 16.42
N ASN A 270 42.67 -1.52 16.68
CA ASN A 270 43.41 -2.33 17.63
C ASN A 270 44.46 -3.26 16.95
N LEU A 271 44.75 -3.08 15.64
CA LEU A 271 45.82 -3.81 15.00
C LEU A 271 47.18 -3.41 15.62
N PRO A 272 48.03 -4.36 15.94
CA PRO A 272 49.37 -4.06 16.48
C PRO A 272 50.24 -3.39 15.42
N GLY A 273 51.07 -2.43 15.86
CA GLY A 273 51.95 -1.64 14.99
C GLY A 273 51.29 -0.37 14.42
N ALA A 274 52.13 0.56 13.99
CA ALA A 274 51.66 1.84 13.43
C ALA A 274 51.04 1.64 12.04
N THR A 275 49.83 1.10 12.01
CA THR A 275 49.12 0.75 10.77
C THR A 275 48.15 1.89 10.35
N PHE A 276 47.99 2.03 9.02
CA PHE A 276 47.14 3.06 8.45
C PHE A 276 46.62 2.67 7.07
N PHE A 277 45.53 3.31 6.64
CA PHE A 277 45.00 3.25 5.27
C PHE A 277 45.11 4.60 4.58
N THR A 278 45.40 4.55 3.28
CA THR A 278 45.35 5.72 2.38
C THR A 278 44.78 5.29 1.03
N ASP A 279 44.18 6.24 0.29
CA ASP A 279 43.80 6.01 -1.09
C ASP A 279 45.05 5.88 -1.99
N THR A 280 44.96 5.09 -3.05
CA THR A 280 46.04 4.99 -4.05
C THR A 280 46.19 6.25 -4.90
N ALA A 281 45.14 7.04 -5.07
CA ALA A 281 45.16 8.31 -5.79
C ALA A 281 45.84 9.42 -4.97
N ASP A 282 45.62 9.43 -3.64
CA ASP A 282 46.32 10.34 -2.72
C ASP A 282 47.00 9.55 -1.59
N PRO A 283 48.19 8.98 -1.89
CA PRO A 283 48.82 8.02 -1.00
C PRO A 283 49.35 8.61 0.32
N LEU A 284 49.35 9.92 0.49
CA LEU A 284 49.77 10.56 1.74
C LEU A 284 48.56 11.03 2.57
N GLN A 285 47.35 10.98 2.05
CA GLN A 285 46.13 11.30 2.78
C GLN A 285 45.69 10.09 3.60
N LEU A 286 45.64 10.23 4.90
CA LEU A 286 45.23 9.18 5.84
C LEU A 286 43.70 9.09 5.91
N ASP A 287 43.16 7.92 5.64
CA ASP A 287 41.73 7.63 5.79
C ASP A 287 41.41 7.01 7.16
N LEU A 288 42.26 6.06 7.58
CA LEU A 288 42.10 5.36 8.84
C LEU A 288 43.47 5.06 9.46
N VAL A 289 43.59 5.20 10.77
CA VAL A 289 44.84 4.93 11.50
C VAL A 289 44.56 4.11 12.75
N SER A 290 45.51 3.21 13.11
CA SER A 290 45.47 2.43 14.36
C SER A 290 45.78 3.30 15.59
N GLU A 291 45.51 2.79 16.77
CA GLU A 291 45.91 3.46 18.02
C GLU A 291 47.45 3.48 18.20
N ASP A 292 48.09 2.40 17.78
CA ASP A 292 49.56 2.32 17.77
C ASP A 292 50.18 3.37 16.81
N PHE A 293 49.54 3.67 15.68
CA PHE A 293 49.95 4.74 14.78
C PHE A 293 49.86 6.13 15.47
N ILE A 294 48.80 6.38 16.20
CA ILE A 294 48.61 7.61 16.97
C ILE A 294 49.69 7.75 18.03
N GLN A 295 49.97 6.69 18.78
CA GLN A 295 51.04 6.68 19.75
C GLN A 295 52.44 6.87 19.11
N PHE A 296 52.63 6.26 17.92
CA PHE A 296 53.87 6.35 17.17
C PHE A 296 54.21 7.79 16.74
N ILE A 297 53.25 8.52 16.23
CA ILE A 297 53.44 9.91 15.77
C ILE A 297 53.43 10.94 16.92
N GLY A 298 52.91 10.57 18.08
CA GLY A 298 52.88 11.44 19.27
C GLY A 298 51.83 12.54 19.25
N TYR A 299 50.92 12.56 18.29
CA TYR A 299 49.77 13.49 18.23
C TYR A 299 48.49 12.73 18.55
N SER A 300 47.54 13.44 19.15
CA SER A 300 46.17 12.86 19.25
C SER A 300 45.53 12.76 17.87
N ARG A 301 44.54 11.87 17.74
CA ARG A 301 43.77 11.72 16.49
C ARG A 301 43.13 13.05 16.05
N THR A 302 42.62 13.81 17.00
CA THR A 302 42.02 15.14 16.74
C THR A 302 43.06 16.12 16.18
N GLU A 303 44.23 16.19 16.79
CA GLU A 303 45.32 17.02 16.30
C GLU A 303 45.79 16.62 14.90
N LEU A 304 45.96 15.33 14.66
CA LEU A 304 46.38 14.81 13.35
C LEU A 304 45.42 15.27 12.25
N PHE A 305 44.10 15.12 12.46
CA PHE A 305 43.10 15.49 11.45
C PHE A 305 42.78 16.99 11.41
N GLN A 306 42.84 17.72 12.52
CA GLN A 306 42.59 19.16 12.52
C GLN A 306 43.77 19.99 12.08
N LEU A 307 45.00 19.75 12.62
CA LEU A 307 46.18 20.52 12.31
C LEU A 307 46.85 20.13 10.99
N PHE A 308 46.91 18.83 10.73
CA PHE A 308 47.58 18.29 9.54
C PHE A 308 46.62 17.85 8.48
N SER A 309 45.29 18.02 8.67
CA SER A 309 44.24 17.53 7.74
C SER A 309 44.32 16.04 7.44
N GLY A 310 44.93 15.26 8.35
CA GLY A 310 45.18 13.82 8.11
C GLY A 310 46.16 13.54 6.99
N ASN A 311 47.04 14.49 6.61
CA ASN A 311 47.97 14.29 5.49
C ASN A 311 49.44 14.17 5.99
N LEU A 312 50.05 13.03 5.68
CA LEU A 312 51.44 12.74 6.06
C LEU A 312 52.44 13.68 5.44
N ALA A 313 52.16 14.24 4.27
CA ALA A 313 53.06 15.24 3.66
C ALA A 313 53.33 16.44 4.54
N ARG A 314 52.42 16.81 5.43
CA ARG A 314 52.57 17.90 6.37
C ARG A 314 53.51 17.62 7.56
N LEU A 315 53.86 16.36 7.70
CA LEU A 315 54.83 15.83 8.68
C LEU A 315 56.20 15.53 8.06
N MET A 316 56.43 15.89 6.77
CA MET A 316 57.62 15.62 5.99
C MET A 316 58.19 16.90 5.39
N ASP A 317 59.43 16.83 4.88
CA ASP A 317 59.98 17.85 3.98
C ASP A 317 59.18 17.87 2.66
N GLU A 318 58.89 19.02 2.08
CA GLU A 318 58.03 19.15 0.87
C GLU A 318 58.60 18.37 -0.34
N ASN A 319 59.94 18.39 -0.53
CA ASN A 319 60.56 17.66 -1.64
C ASN A 319 60.52 16.15 -1.39
N GLU A 320 60.79 15.71 -0.15
CA GLU A 320 60.70 14.29 0.24
C GLU A 320 59.26 13.76 0.11
N ALA A 321 58.25 14.55 0.52
CA ALA A 321 56.84 14.24 0.38
C ALA A 321 56.40 14.05 -1.08
N ALA A 322 56.88 14.93 -1.97
CA ALA A 322 56.58 14.83 -3.41
C ALA A 322 57.18 13.57 -4.03
N ASP A 323 58.43 13.24 -3.71
CA ASP A 323 59.14 12.05 -4.20
C ASP A 323 58.46 10.76 -3.71
N VAL A 324 58.13 10.69 -2.42
CA VAL A 324 57.42 9.57 -1.80
C VAL A 324 56.05 9.37 -2.45
N ALA A 325 55.30 10.43 -2.68
CA ALA A 325 53.99 10.30 -3.32
C ALA A 325 54.08 9.78 -4.76
N VAL A 326 55.08 10.18 -5.52
CA VAL A 326 55.35 9.65 -6.89
C VAL A 326 55.74 8.19 -6.83
N GLN A 327 56.62 7.79 -5.94
CA GLN A 327 57.05 6.41 -5.78
C GLN A 327 55.87 5.49 -5.44
N LEU A 328 55.00 5.91 -4.51
CA LEU A 328 53.82 5.15 -4.10
C LEU A 328 52.81 5.03 -5.21
N ARG A 329 52.51 6.14 -5.92
CA ARG A 329 51.56 6.10 -7.06
C ARG A 329 52.05 5.18 -8.18
N THR A 330 53.35 5.26 -8.51
CA THR A 330 53.95 4.42 -9.56
C THR A 330 53.90 2.95 -9.16
N GLY A 331 54.23 2.65 -7.90
CA GLY A 331 54.26 1.28 -7.37
C GLY A 331 52.88 0.66 -7.18
N ALA A 332 51.80 1.47 -7.11
CA ALA A 332 50.43 0.98 -6.91
C ALA A 332 49.95 0.02 -8.02
N ALA A 333 50.54 0.10 -9.22
CA ALA A 333 50.23 -0.79 -10.34
C ALA A 333 50.71 -2.24 -10.15
N ASP A 334 51.74 -2.46 -9.32
CA ASP A 334 52.48 -3.76 -9.30
C ASP A 334 51.98 -4.73 -8.22
N ARG A 335 50.98 -4.40 -7.41
CA ARG A 335 50.39 -5.24 -6.35
C ARG A 335 51.38 -5.90 -5.38
N ARG A 336 52.62 -5.48 -5.38
CA ARG A 336 53.66 -5.97 -4.48
C ARG A 336 53.69 -5.16 -3.19
N LEU A 337 54.46 -5.66 -2.24
CA LEU A 337 54.79 -4.87 -1.04
C LEU A 337 55.71 -3.74 -1.49
N LEU A 338 55.23 -2.50 -1.34
CA LEU A 338 56.00 -1.29 -1.59
C LEU A 338 56.68 -0.87 -0.31
N THR A 339 57.95 -0.52 -0.35
CA THR A 339 58.68 -0.01 0.80
C THR A 339 59.35 1.28 0.41
N VAL A 340 59.09 2.33 1.16
CA VAL A 340 59.70 3.66 1.02
C VAL A 340 60.27 4.09 2.37
N GLU A 341 61.34 4.87 2.34
CA GLU A 341 61.98 5.37 3.57
C GLU A 341 61.98 6.89 3.50
N TYR A 342 61.54 7.52 4.58
CA TYR A 342 61.46 8.97 4.66
C TYR A 342 61.57 9.45 6.13
N THR A 343 61.65 10.77 6.30
CA THR A 343 61.77 11.38 7.61
C THR A 343 60.44 12.06 7.99
N LEU A 344 59.89 11.64 9.14
CA LEU A 344 58.77 12.33 9.77
C LEU A 344 59.24 13.32 10.86
N TYR A 345 58.68 14.50 10.84
CA TYR A 345 58.88 15.50 11.91
C TYR A 345 57.70 15.40 12.86
N ILE A 346 57.91 14.80 14.04
CA ILE A 346 56.89 14.50 15.04
C ILE A 346 57.13 15.23 16.33
N GLY A 347 56.08 15.60 17.05
CA GLY A 347 56.14 16.30 18.33
C GLY A 347 56.97 17.60 18.26
N ASP A 348 57.84 17.87 19.26
CA ASP A 348 58.67 19.06 19.36
C ASP A 348 59.88 19.04 18.39
N ALA A 349 59.61 18.87 17.09
CA ALA A 349 60.58 18.85 16.00
C ALA A 349 61.60 17.67 16.06
N CYS A 350 61.16 16.53 16.59
CA CYS A 350 62.00 15.32 16.55
C CYS A 350 61.90 14.70 15.13
N ALA A 351 63.08 14.61 14.46
CA ALA A 351 63.18 13.98 13.17
C ALA A 351 63.27 12.43 13.37
N LEU A 352 62.31 11.68 12.87
CA LEU A 352 62.26 10.22 12.97
C LEU A 352 62.37 9.58 11.60
N ARG A 353 63.46 8.84 11.34
CA ARG A 353 63.58 8.09 10.10
C ARG A 353 62.72 6.85 10.16
N VAL A 354 61.81 6.69 9.16
CA VAL A 354 60.84 5.60 9.12
C VAL A 354 60.91 4.82 7.83
N ARG A 355 60.59 3.53 7.95
CA ARG A 355 60.31 2.63 6.84
C ARG A 355 58.85 2.43 6.76
N ASP A 356 58.22 2.83 5.64
CA ASP A 356 56.83 2.71 5.32
C ASP A 356 56.66 1.52 4.34
N SER A 357 56.01 0.48 4.82
CA SER A 357 55.75 -0.73 4.03
C SER A 357 54.27 -0.82 3.73
N ARG A 358 53.89 -0.76 2.45
CA ARG A 358 52.49 -0.72 1.99
C ARG A 358 52.15 -1.87 1.07
N LYS A 359 50.91 -2.35 1.21
CA LYS A 359 50.31 -3.35 0.33
C LYS A 359 49.04 -2.75 -0.30
N VAL A 360 48.91 -2.91 -1.62
CA VAL A 360 47.65 -2.53 -2.30
C VAL A 360 46.54 -3.54 -1.97
N ILE A 361 45.41 -3.02 -1.55
CA ILE A 361 44.19 -3.77 -1.29
C ILE A 361 43.15 -3.30 -2.30
N GLU A 362 42.42 -4.23 -2.90
CA GLU A 362 41.32 -3.94 -3.82
C GLU A 362 39.99 -4.18 -3.09
N HIS A 363 39.11 -3.18 -3.08
CA HIS A 363 37.78 -3.25 -2.51
C HIS A 363 36.80 -3.94 -3.47
N PRO A 364 35.66 -4.47 -2.99
CA PRO A 364 34.66 -5.12 -3.83
C PRO A 364 34.06 -4.23 -4.93
N ASP A 365 34.09 -2.91 -4.76
CA ASP A 365 33.66 -1.90 -5.74
C ASP A 365 34.72 -1.59 -6.82
N GLY A 366 35.90 -2.24 -6.75
CA GLY A 366 37.01 -2.04 -7.65
C GLY A 366 37.94 -0.87 -7.29
N SER A 367 37.66 -0.12 -6.23
CA SER A 367 38.56 0.89 -5.69
C SER A 367 39.80 0.24 -5.04
N LYS A 368 40.91 0.99 -5.02
CA LYS A 368 42.17 0.50 -4.44
C LYS A 368 42.62 1.42 -3.31
N ALA A 369 43.12 0.80 -2.24
CA ALA A 369 43.70 1.48 -1.11
C ALA A 369 45.07 0.89 -0.74
N PHE A 370 45.87 1.63 -0.05
CA PHE A 370 47.08 1.10 0.61
C PHE A 370 46.80 0.79 2.07
N LEU A 371 47.19 -0.41 2.48
CA LEU A 371 47.39 -0.72 3.88
C LEU A 371 48.89 -0.56 4.17
N GLY A 372 49.24 0.41 5.00
CA GLY A 372 50.63 0.72 5.37
C GLY A 372 50.94 0.39 6.82
N VAL A 373 52.23 0.14 7.08
CA VAL A 373 52.80 -0.01 8.43
C VAL A 373 54.07 0.82 8.51
N LEU A 374 54.19 1.68 9.52
CA LEU A 374 55.44 2.42 9.81
C LEU A 374 56.29 1.67 10.82
N ASN A 375 57.58 1.65 10.57
CA ASN A 375 58.59 1.16 11.49
C ASN A 375 59.76 2.18 11.59
N VAL A 376 60.35 2.32 12.75
CA VAL A 376 61.57 3.15 12.94
C VAL A 376 62.78 2.39 12.39
N ILE A 377 63.69 3.12 11.73
CA ILE A 377 64.97 2.57 11.20
C ILE A 377 66.18 3.33 11.69
#